data_0c2245e73cfd3036469575a0f95e748d
#
_entry.id   0c2245e73cfd3036469575a0f95e748d
#
_cell.length_a   1.000
_cell.length_b   1.000
_cell.length_c   1.000
_cell.angle_alpha   90.00
_cell.angle_beta   90.00
_cell.angle_gamma   90.00
#
_symmetry.space_group_name_H-M   'P 1'
#
loop_
_entity.id
_entity.type
_entity.pdbx_description
1 polymer ?
#
loop_
_entity_poly.entity_id
_entity_poly.type
_entity_poly.pdbx_seq_one_letter_code
_entity_poly.pdbx_strand_id
1 'polypeptide(L)'
;KVDGQTYRFMGTEELELRPLVKTSEQGSWTGKYTTQQPADGWQNIGFNDKAWKEGEAAFGTMENEHTAKTQWGEEFIWVRRVADIQEDLTGKNVYLEFSHDDDAIIYINGIKVVDTGNACKKNERVKLSEEVVASLKPGENLIAGYCHNRVGNGLLDFGLLVELDGYRSFHQTAQQTSVDVQPMQTYYTFTCGPVDLKLTFTAPMFMDNLDLLSRPVNYI
;
A
#
# COMPACT_ATOMS: atom_id res chain seq x y z
N LYS A 1 -10.96 13.05 24.53
CA LYS A 1 -10.56 14.45 24.25
C LYS A 1 -10.07 15.11 25.53
N VAL A 2 -8.98 15.87 25.44
CA VAL A 2 -8.45 16.72 26.53
C VAL A 2 -8.37 18.13 25.99
N ASP A 3 -8.99 19.09 26.67
CA ASP A 3 -9.07 20.52 26.28
C ASP A 3 -9.47 20.72 24.81
N GLY A 4 -10.48 19.98 24.36
CA GLY A 4 -10.96 20.01 22.97
C GLY A 4 -10.11 19.24 21.95
N GLN A 5 -8.90 18.83 22.30
CA GLN A 5 -8.00 18.06 21.44
C GLN A 5 -8.30 16.56 21.52
N THR A 6 -8.34 15.90 20.39
CA THR A 6 -8.50 14.44 20.32
C THR A 6 -7.10 13.79 20.30
N TYR A 7 -6.86 12.85 21.21
CA TYR A 7 -5.61 12.10 21.29
C TYR A 7 -5.81 10.67 20.82
N ARG A 8 -4.86 10.18 20.01
CA ARG A 8 -4.66 8.76 19.76
C ARG A 8 -3.67 8.23 20.79
N PHE A 9 -3.99 7.13 21.45
CA PHE A 9 -3.12 6.52 22.46
C PHE A 9 -2.70 5.08 22.11
N MET A 10 -3.43 4.39 21.23
CA MET A 10 -3.11 3.04 20.76
C MET A 10 -3.48 2.86 19.30
N GLY A 11 -2.93 1.80 18.69
CA GLY A 11 -3.20 1.44 17.30
C GLY A 11 -2.35 2.21 16.30
N THR A 12 -2.51 1.85 15.04
CA THR A 12 -1.91 2.55 13.91
C THR A 12 -2.83 3.67 13.42
N GLU A 13 -2.23 4.68 12.79
CA GLU A 13 -3.00 5.71 12.09
C GLU A 13 -3.70 5.08 10.89
N GLU A 14 -5.03 5.17 10.84
CA GLU A 14 -5.75 4.90 9.62
C GLU A 14 -5.60 6.12 8.71
N LEU A 15 -4.87 5.94 7.64
CA LEU A 15 -4.76 6.95 6.60
C LEU A 15 -6.00 6.86 5.72
N GLU A 16 -6.75 7.94 5.60
CA GLU A 16 -7.76 8.02 4.56
C GLU A 16 -7.09 8.33 3.22
N LEU A 17 -7.07 7.31 2.38
CA LEU A 17 -6.47 7.35 1.06
C LEU A 17 -7.58 7.25 0.01
N ARG A 18 -7.50 8.07 -1.03
CA ARG A 18 -8.33 7.89 -2.22
C ARG A 18 -7.49 7.50 -3.42
N PRO A 19 -8.06 6.73 -4.35
CA PRO A 19 -7.38 6.45 -5.62
C PRO A 19 -7.12 7.75 -6.41
N LEU A 20 -5.85 7.96 -6.74
CA LEU A 20 -5.39 8.95 -7.70
C LEU A 20 -5.27 8.31 -9.09
N VAL A 21 -4.67 7.13 -9.13
CA VAL A 21 -4.56 6.25 -10.29
C VAL A 21 -4.99 4.86 -9.83
N LYS A 22 -6.12 4.38 -10.31
CA LYS A 22 -6.76 3.14 -9.83
C LYS A 22 -5.90 1.91 -10.13
N THR A 23 -5.82 0.95 -9.19
CA THR A 23 -5.43 -0.44 -9.47
C THR A 23 -6.54 -1.17 -10.21
N SER A 24 -6.30 -2.38 -10.71
CA SER A 24 -7.32 -3.18 -11.40
C SER A 24 -8.50 -3.57 -10.50
N GLU A 25 -8.28 -3.67 -9.18
CA GLU A 25 -9.36 -3.94 -8.21
C GLU A 25 -10.27 -2.72 -8.00
N GLN A 26 -9.75 -1.51 -8.21
CA GLN A 26 -10.48 -0.25 -8.05
C GLN A 26 -11.12 0.22 -9.34
N GLY A 27 -10.65 -0.27 -10.48
CA GLY A 27 -11.21 0.03 -11.80
C GLY A 27 -10.29 -0.42 -12.93
N SER A 28 -10.89 -0.72 -14.08
CA SER A 28 -10.13 -1.18 -15.26
C SER A 28 -9.11 -0.14 -15.72
N TRP A 29 -7.94 -0.61 -16.12
CA TRP A 29 -6.93 0.19 -16.81
C TRP A 29 -6.17 -0.64 -17.84
N THR A 30 -5.61 0.02 -18.85
CA THR A 30 -4.80 -0.61 -19.88
C THR A 30 -3.38 -0.06 -19.87
N GLY A 31 -2.46 -0.89 -20.34
CA GLY A 31 -1.06 -0.50 -20.50
C GLY A 31 -0.41 -1.28 -21.62
N LYS A 32 0.75 -0.79 -22.05
CA LYS A 32 1.58 -1.52 -23.00
C LYS A 32 2.49 -2.49 -22.27
N TYR A 33 2.67 -3.68 -22.84
CA TYR A 33 3.52 -4.70 -22.23
C TYR A 33 4.33 -5.48 -23.25
N THR A 34 5.41 -6.06 -22.78
CA THR A 34 6.25 -7.03 -23.50
C THR A 34 6.76 -8.09 -22.56
N THR A 35 6.98 -9.30 -23.06
CA THR A 35 7.66 -10.40 -22.37
C THR A 35 9.11 -10.59 -22.85
N GLN A 36 9.53 -9.79 -23.83
CA GLN A 36 10.89 -9.75 -24.31
C GLN A 36 11.64 -8.61 -23.63
N GLN A 37 12.89 -8.88 -23.22
CA GLN A 37 13.72 -7.87 -22.57
C GLN A 37 13.83 -6.61 -23.45
N PRO A 38 13.34 -5.46 -22.96
CA PRO A 38 13.42 -4.22 -23.73
C PRO A 38 14.84 -3.62 -23.67
N ALA A 39 15.09 -2.65 -24.53
CA ALA A 39 16.31 -1.85 -24.47
C ALA A 39 16.32 -0.98 -23.21
N ASP A 40 17.50 -0.53 -22.81
CA ASP A 40 17.69 0.37 -21.67
C ASP A 40 16.85 1.63 -21.81
N GLY A 41 16.38 2.14 -20.68
CA GLY A 41 15.55 3.33 -20.62
C GLY A 41 14.06 3.09 -20.86
N TRP A 42 13.62 1.81 -20.90
CA TRP A 42 12.20 1.44 -21.07
C TRP A 42 11.28 2.06 -20.00
N GLN A 43 11.81 2.37 -18.83
CA GLN A 43 11.09 3.01 -17.72
C GLN A 43 10.91 4.53 -17.90
N ASN A 44 11.47 5.14 -18.96
CA ASN A 44 11.40 6.58 -19.19
C ASN A 44 10.23 6.97 -20.13
N ILE A 45 9.66 8.14 -19.95
CA ILE A 45 8.51 8.65 -20.72
C ILE A 45 8.78 8.63 -22.23
N GLY A 46 9.98 9.02 -22.66
CA GLY A 46 10.34 9.13 -24.08
C GLY A 46 10.67 7.81 -24.80
N PHE A 47 10.56 6.67 -24.11
CA PHE A 47 10.85 5.37 -24.72
C PHE A 47 9.83 5.00 -25.80
N ASN A 48 10.31 4.44 -26.93
CA ASN A 48 9.45 4.01 -28.02
C ASN A 48 8.90 2.59 -27.77
N ASP A 49 7.68 2.52 -27.25
CA ASP A 49 6.95 1.28 -26.98
C ASP A 49 5.90 0.92 -28.03
N LYS A 50 5.99 1.48 -29.24
CA LYS A 50 4.99 1.25 -30.33
C LYS A 50 4.85 -0.23 -30.72
N ALA A 51 5.92 -1.02 -30.58
CA ALA A 51 5.92 -2.43 -30.88
C ALA A 51 5.39 -3.32 -29.74
N TRP A 52 5.14 -2.75 -28.56
CA TRP A 52 4.61 -3.50 -27.43
C TRP A 52 3.13 -3.83 -27.63
N LYS A 53 2.71 -4.94 -27.04
CA LYS A 53 1.29 -5.30 -26.99
C LYS A 53 0.54 -4.38 -26.04
N GLU A 54 -0.76 -4.27 -26.23
CA GLU A 54 -1.65 -3.61 -25.28
C GLU A 54 -2.41 -4.66 -24.48
N GLY A 55 -2.59 -4.42 -23.19
CA GLY A 55 -3.30 -5.33 -22.29
C GLY A 55 -4.03 -4.60 -21.17
N GLU A 56 -5.08 -5.24 -20.68
CA GLU A 56 -5.85 -4.79 -19.51
C GLU A 56 -5.28 -5.41 -18.23
N ALA A 57 -5.16 -4.63 -17.19
CA ALA A 57 -4.68 -5.08 -15.89
C ALA A 57 -5.80 -5.80 -15.08
N ALA A 58 -5.45 -6.64 -14.09
CA ALA A 58 -4.07 -7.00 -13.72
C ALA A 58 -3.42 -7.91 -14.77
N PHE A 59 -2.09 -7.90 -14.79
CA PHE A 59 -1.30 -8.84 -15.59
C PHE A 59 -0.93 -10.04 -14.72
N GLY A 60 -1.10 -11.27 -15.22
CA GLY A 60 -0.80 -12.47 -14.43
C GLY A 60 -0.64 -13.72 -15.27
N THR A 61 -0.20 -14.80 -14.63
CA THR A 61 -0.14 -16.12 -15.26
C THR A 61 -1.52 -16.79 -15.26
N MET A 62 -1.64 -17.97 -15.88
CA MET A 62 -2.91 -18.70 -15.97
C MET A 62 -3.48 -19.07 -14.59
N GLU A 63 -2.64 -19.31 -13.61
CA GLU A 63 -3.02 -19.64 -12.24
C GLU A 63 -3.72 -18.47 -11.51
N ASN A 64 -3.55 -17.26 -12.01
CA ASN A 64 -4.23 -16.05 -11.52
C ASN A 64 -5.41 -15.62 -12.41
N GLU A 65 -6.02 -16.54 -13.16
CA GLU A 65 -7.10 -16.24 -14.13
C GLU A 65 -8.29 -15.44 -13.56
N HIS A 66 -8.56 -15.58 -12.26
CA HIS A 66 -9.66 -14.84 -11.61
C HIS A 66 -9.34 -13.37 -11.32
N THR A 67 -8.08 -13.00 -11.32
CA THR A 67 -7.62 -11.63 -11.04
C THR A 67 -6.95 -10.97 -12.24
N ALA A 68 -6.24 -11.77 -13.06
CA ALA A 68 -5.54 -11.29 -14.23
C ALA A 68 -6.48 -11.20 -15.45
N LYS A 69 -6.49 -10.06 -16.11
CA LYS A 69 -7.19 -9.85 -17.38
C LYS A 69 -6.27 -10.12 -18.56
N THR A 70 -5.00 -9.74 -18.46
CA THR A 70 -3.97 -10.07 -19.44
C THR A 70 -3.06 -11.13 -18.90
N GLN A 71 -3.02 -12.25 -19.59
CA GLN A 71 -2.17 -13.37 -19.23
C GLN A 71 -0.81 -13.28 -19.95
N TRP A 72 0.28 -13.60 -19.21
CA TRP A 72 1.59 -13.87 -19.79
C TRP A 72 2.07 -15.27 -19.41
N GLY A 73 2.71 -15.97 -20.34
CA GLY A 73 3.22 -17.33 -20.13
C GLY A 73 4.73 -17.42 -20.04
N GLU A 74 5.40 -16.30 -19.99
CA GLU A 74 6.87 -16.20 -19.98
C GLU A 74 7.37 -15.92 -18.55
N GLU A 75 8.66 -16.06 -18.35
CA GLU A 75 9.32 -15.79 -17.06
C GLU A 75 9.26 -14.32 -16.65
N PHE A 76 9.26 -13.40 -17.63
CA PHE A 76 9.36 -11.97 -17.39
C PHE A 76 8.23 -11.19 -18.07
N ILE A 77 7.84 -10.06 -17.45
CA ILE A 77 6.97 -9.06 -18.05
C ILE A 77 7.44 -7.65 -17.73
N TRP A 78 7.35 -6.77 -18.71
CA TRP A 78 7.51 -5.32 -18.59
C TRP A 78 6.21 -4.66 -18.99
N VAL A 79 5.71 -3.78 -18.12
CA VAL A 79 4.43 -3.07 -18.32
C VAL A 79 4.67 -1.58 -18.21
N ARG A 80 4.08 -0.81 -19.12
CA ARG A 80 4.12 0.66 -19.15
C ARG A 80 2.70 1.19 -19.14
N ARG A 81 2.36 2.00 -18.16
CA ARG A 81 1.06 2.65 -18.01
C ARG A 81 1.22 4.16 -18.03
N VAL A 82 0.60 4.81 -18.98
CA VAL A 82 0.42 6.27 -18.94
C VAL A 82 -0.77 6.59 -18.03
N ALA A 83 -0.54 7.41 -17.02
CA ALA A 83 -1.55 7.85 -16.05
C ALA A 83 -1.73 9.36 -16.19
N ASP A 84 -2.96 9.79 -16.47
CA ASP A 84 -3.32 11.21 -16.55
C ASP A 84 -3.74 11.71 -15.17
N ILE A 85 -2.94 12.56 -14.56
CA ILE A 85 -3.17 13.15 -13.24
C ILE A 85 -3.68 14.58 -13.43
N GLN A 86 -4.86 14.89 -12.86
CA GLN A 86 -5.51 16.18 -13.08
C GLN A 86 -5.27 17.21 -11.97
N GLU A 87 -4.53 16.85 -10.95
CA GLU A 87 -4.32 17.69 -9.77
C GLU A 87 -2.84 17.94 -9.47
N ASP A 88 -2.57 19.07 -8.80
CA ASP A 88 -1.25 19.37 -8.25
C ASP A 88 -1.05 18.56 -6.95
N LEU A 89 0.06 17.82 -6.91
CA LEU A 89 0.42 16.97 -5.78
C LEU A 89 1.50 17.60 -4.88
N THR A 90 1.82 18.87 -5.07
CA THR A 90 2.79 19.58 -4.25
C THR A 90 2.41 19.55 -2.78
N GLY A 91 3.31 19.02 -1.94
CA GLY A 91 3.11 18.90 -0.49
C GLY A 91 2.12 17.81 -0.06
N LYS A 92 1.59 16.99 -0.98
CA LYS A 92 0.70 15.88 -0.66
C LYS A 92 1.47 14.60 -0.35
N ASN A 93 0.91 13.78 0.50
CA ASN A 93 1.38 12.42 0.72
C ASN A 93 0.75 11.50 -0.35
N VAL A 94 1.60 10.94 -1.19
CA VAL A 94 1.20 10.01 -2.26
C VAL A 94 1.81 8.64 -1.97
N TYR A 95 1.07 7.58 -2.29
CA TYR A 95 1.46 6.19 -2.08
C TYR A 95 1.35 5.42 -3.37
N LEU A 96 2.33 4.58 -3.66
CA LEU A 96 2.20 3.51 -4.63
C LEU A 96 1.44 2.36 -3.96
N GLU A 97 0.35 1.91 -4.57
CA GLU A 97 -0.34 0.67 -4.21
C GLU A 97 -0.09 -0.35 -5.31
N PHE A 98 0.37 -1.55 -4.95
CA PHE A 98 0.71 -2.56 -5.93
C PHE A 98 0.55 -3.98 -5.40
N SER A 99 0.35 -4.91 -6.34
CA SER A 99 0.33 -6.34 -6.10
C SER A 99 1.33 -7.01 -7.03
N HIS A 100 2.06 -7.98 -6.53
CA HIS A 100 3.09 -8.67 -7.29
C HIS A 100 3.32 -10.12 -6.83
N ASP A 101 3.85 -10.93 -7.75
CA ASP A 101 4.26 -12.33 -7.55
C ASP A 101 5.18 -12.72 -8.72
N ASP A 102 6.47 -13.01 -8.58
CA ASP A 102 7.38 -12.95 -7.43
C ASP A 102 8.07 -11.58 -7.27
N ASP A 103 9.22 -11.37 -7.98
CA ASP A 103 10.00 -10.12 -7.90
C ASP A 103 9.34 -9.01 -8.73
N ALA A 104 9.23 -7.81 -8.16
CA ALA A 104 8.79 -6.65 -8.91
C ALA A 104 9.71 -5.43 -8.71
N ILE A 105 9.88 -4.68 -9.80
CA ILE A 105 10.51 -3.37 -9.77
C ILE A 105 9.55 -2.38 -10.41
N ILE A 106 9.21 -1.30 -9.71
CA ILE A 106 8.29 -0.28 -10.21
C ILE A 106 8.99 1.08 -10.23
N TYR A 107 8.79 1.78 -11.34
CA TYR A 107 9.29 3.13 -11.59
C TYR A 107 8.15 4.10 -11.80
N ILE A 108 8.34 5.33 -11.38
CA ILE A 108 7.44 6.46 -11.67
C ILE A 108 8.28 7.54 -12.37
N ASN A 109 7.90 7.93 -13.57
CA ASN A 109 8.61 8.90 -14.42
C ASN A 109 10.13 8.62 -14.54
N GLY A 110 10.51 7.33 -14.58
CA GLY A 110 11.90 6.86 -14.66
C GLY A 110 12.62 6.71 -13.32
N ILE A 111 12.05 7.18 -12.21
CA ILE A 111 12.62 7.06 -10.87
C ILE A 111 12.18 5.73 -10.26
N LYS A 112 13.13 4.91 -9.78
CA LYS A 112 12.82 3.63 -9.11
C LYS A 112 12.17 3.88 -7.75
N VAL A 113 10.97 3.32 -7.54
CA VAL A 113 10.20 3.45 -6.31
C VAL A 113 10.34 2.23 -5.42
N VAL A 114 10.19 1.04 -5.99
CA VAL A 114 10.29 -0.23 -5.28
C VAL A 114 11.14 -1.23 -6.03
N ASP A 115 11.73 -2.14 -5.27
CA ASP A 115 12.45 -3.31 -5.70
C ASP A 115 12.21 -4.37 -4.60
N THR A 116 11.30 -5.30 -4.87
CA THR A 116 10.72 -6.15 -3.83
C THR A 116 11.57 -7.34 -3.46
N GLY A 117 12.48 -7.75 -4.37
CA GLY A 117 13.07 -9.08 -4.29
C GLY A 117 11.99 -10.16 -4.41
N ASN A 118 12.38 -11.40 -4.11
CA ASN A 118 11.48 -12.57 -4.21
C ASN A 118 10.43 -12.54 -3.09
N ALA A 119 9.23 -12.11 -3.41
CA ALA A 119 8.09 -12.05 -2.51
C ALA A 119 6.77 -12.08 -3.29
N CYS A 120 5.70 -12.52 -2.64
CA CYS A 120 4.33 -12.44 -3.14
C CYS A 120 3.52 -11.59 -2.18
N LYS A 121 3.00 -10.47 -2.63
CA LYS A 121 2.19 -9.56 -1.82
C LYS A 121 1.08 -8.92 -2.63
N LYS A 122 -0.07 -8.73 -1.98
CA LYS A 122 -1.22 -8.02 -2.55
C LYS A 122 -1.47 -6.73 -1.81
N ASN A 123 -1.84 -5.69 -2.57
CA ASN A 123 -2.25 -4.39 -2.04
C ASN A 123 -1.20 -3.78 -1.09
N GLU A 124 0.09 -4.01 -1.39
CA GLU A 124 1.18 -3.39 -0.64
C GLU A 124 1.20 -1.89 -0.94
N ARG A 125 1.54 -1.09 0.08
CA ARG A 125 1.57 0.37 -0.03
C ARG A 125 2.93 0.91 0.38
N VAL A 126 3.49 1.74 -0.47
CA VAL A 126 4.76 2.42 -0.22
C VAL A 126 4.55 3.93 -0.39
N LYS A 127 4.88 4.69 0.64
CA LYS A 127 4.86 6.15 0.57
C LYS A 127 5.95 6.62 -0.40
N LEU A 128 5.58 7.47 -1.34
CA LEU A 128 6.51 8.04 -2.30
C LEU A 128 7.44 9.07 -1.62
N SER A 129 8.68 9.11 -2.05
CA SER A 129 9.61 10.16 -1.64
C SER A 129 9.20 11.52 -2.23
N GLU A 130 9.67 12.60 -1.62
CA GLU A 130 9.43 13.97 -2.12
C GLU A 130 9.93 14.15 -3.56
N GLU A 131 11.04 13.52 -3.93
CA GLU A 131 11.59 13.53 -5.28
C GLU A 131 10.62 12.90 -6.30
N VAL A 132 10.04 11.75 -5.96
CA VAL A 132 9.08 11.06 -6.82
C VAL A 132 7.78 11.87 -6.92
N VAL A 133 7.27 12.41 -5.81
CA VAL A 133 6.07 13.28 -5.83
C VAL A 133 6.32 14.52 -6.68
N ALA A 134 7.49 15.14 -6.57
CA ALA A 134 7.85 16.30 -7.40
C ALA A 134 7.98 15.99 -8.90
N SER A 135 8.23 14.73 -9.25
CA SER A 135 8.25 14.29 -10.65
C SER A 135 6.85 14.12 -11.27
N LEU A 136 5.83 13.91 -10.42
CA LEU A 136 4.43 13.80 -10.84
C LEU A 136 3.89 15.20 -11.17
N LYS A 137 3.29 15.34 -12.35
CA LYS A 137 2.78 16.61 -12.84
C LYS A 137 1.34 16.47 -13.31
N PRO A 138 0.54 17.53 -13.31
CA PRO A 138 -0.72 17.52 -14.03
C PRO A 138 -0.52 17.13 -15.49
N GLY A 139 -1.34 16.20 -15.98
CA GLY A 139 -1.22 15.58 -17.30
C GLY A 139 -0.62 14.19 -17.25
N GLU A 140 0.06 13.79 -18.32
CA GLU A 140 0.59 12.45 -18.50
C GLU A 140 1.83 12.17 -17.62
N ASN A 141 1.75 11.09 -16.88
CA ASN A 141 2.83 10.51 -16.09
C ASN A 141 2.99 9.04 -16.47
N LEU A 142 4.17 8.49 -16.29
CA LEU A 142 4.45 7.09 -16.57
C LEU A 142 4.65 6.32 -15.28
N ILE A 143 3.91 5.21 -15.14
CA ILE A 143 4.21 4.17 -14.16
C ILE A 143 4.68 2.96 -14.96
N ALA A 144 5.89 2.47 -14.69
CA ALA A 144 6.49 1.36 -15.40
C ALA A 144 6.86 0.25 -14.42
N GLY A 145 6.36 -0.96 -14.66
CA GLY A 145 6.58 -2.11 -13.80
C GLY A 145 7.27 -3.25 -14.54
N TYR A 146 8.17 -3.91 -13.85
CA TYR A 146 8.79 -5.18 -14.24
C TYR A 146 8.38 -6.23 -13.23
N CYS A 147 8.09 -7.44 -13.70
CA CYS A 147 7.89 -8.60 -12.84
C CYS A 147 8.63 -9.81 -13.38
N HIS A 148 9.26 -10.57 -12.48
CA HIS A 148 9.90 -11.84 -12.74
C HIS A 148 9.13 -12.92 -11.99
N ASN A 149 8.44 -13.79 -12.72
CA ASN A 149 7.82 -14.99 -12.21
C ASN A 149 8.83 -16.12 -12.20
N ARG A 150 9.30 -16.49 -11.00
CA ARG A 150 10.29 -17.55 -10.81
C ARG A 150 9.66 -18.93 -10.86
N VAL A 151 8.53 -19.09 -10.23
CA VAL A 151 7.80 -20.37 -10.12
C VAL A 151 6.33 -20.12 -9.83
N GLY A 152 5.45 -20.79 -10.57
CA GLY A 152 4.02 -20.83 -10.28
C GLY A 152 3.29 -19.58 -10.74
N ASN A 153 2.61 -18.95 -9.81
CA ASN A 153 1.77 -17.79 -10.08
C ASN A 153 2.59 -16.53 -10.31
N GLY A 154 2.27 -15.78 -11.35
CA GLY A 154 2.81 -14.44 -11.57
C GLY A 154 1.71 -13.40 -11.51
N LEU A 155 1.96 -12.25 -10.93
CA LEU A 155 1.02 -11.15 -10.82
C LEU A 155 1.74 -9.81 -10.88
N LEU A 156 1.15 -8.85 -11.59
CA LEU A 156 1.59 -7.45 -11.56
C LEU A 156 0.38 -6.52 -11.73
N ASP A 157 0.15 -5.69 -10.74
CA ASP A 157 -0.82 -4.59 -10.77
C ASP A 157 -0.30 -3.41 -9.95
N PHE A 158 -0.63 -2.19 -10.35
CA PHE A 158 -0.21 -1.01 -9.63
C PHE A 158 -1.08 0.22 -9.90
N GLY A 159 -1.14 1.09 -8.90
CA GLY A 159 -1.84 2.36 -8.93
C GLY A 159 -1.25 3.36 -7.95
N LEU A 160 -1.87 4.53 -7.84
CA LEU A 160 -1.46 5.56 -6.90
C LEU A 160 -2.64 5.94 -6.01
N LEU A 161 -2.34 6.17 -4.75
CA LEU A 161 -3.26 6.72 -3.77
C LEU A 161 -2.73 8.06 -3.28
N VAL A 162 -3.64 8.96 -2.95
CA VAL A 162 -3.30 10.23 -2.30
C VAL A 162 -4.03 10.34 -0.97
N GLU A 163 -3.34 10.84 0.05
CA GLU A 163 -3.92 11.10 1.36
C GLU A 163 -4.91 12.26 1.27
N LEU A 164 -6.08 12.08 1.90
CA LEU A 164 -7.10 13.13 1.96
C LEU A 164 -6.67 14.23 2.93
N ASP A 165 -6.67 15.45 2.46
CA ASP A 165 -6.35 16.62 3.26
C ASP A 165 -7.38 16.81 4.38
N GLY A 166 -6.89 17.06 5.60
CA GLY A 166 -7.72 17.47 6.72
C GLY A 166 -8.46 16.39 7.48
N TYR A 167 -8.38 15.14 7.03
CA TYR A 167 -8.99 14.04 7.78
C TYR A 167 -7.99 13.42 8.78
N ARG A 168 -8.04 13.96 9.98
CA ARG A 168 -7.45 13.27 11.15
C ARG A 168 -8.52 13.09 12.19
N SER A 169 -8.82 11.85 12.54
CA SER A 169 -9.71 11.51 13.64
C SER A 169 -9.17 11.98 14.99
N PHE A 170 -7.90 12.33 15.04
CA PHE A 170 -7.20 12.84 16.22
C PHE A 170 -6.27 14.02 15.86
N HIS A 171 -6.00 14.87 16.85
CA HIS A 171 -5.13 16.04 16.70
C HIS A 171 -3.69 15.74 17.13
N GLN A 172 -3.53 14.86 18.10
CA GLN A 172 -2.23 14.54 18.70
C GLN A 172 -2.12 13.05 19.04
N THR A 173 -0.89 12.56 19.16
CA THR A 173 -0.61 11.22 19.68
C THR A 173 -0.22 11.33 21.15
N ALA A 174 -0.86 10.55 22.01
CA ALA A 174 -0.50 10.44 23.41
C ALA A 174 0.86 9.74 23.54
N GLN A 175 1.68 10.21 24.45
CA GLN A 175 2.96 9.58 24.74
C GLN A 175 2.77 8.43 25.73
N GLN A 176 3.08 7.19 25.34
CA GLN A 176 3.09 6.07 26.25
C GLN A 176 4.29 6.21 27.21
N THR A 177 4.01 6.27 28.50
CA THR A 177 5.02 6.43 29.54
C THR A 177 5.36 5.12 30.23
N SER A 178 4.42 4.17 30.29
CA SER A 178 4.68 2.84 30.85
C SER A 178 3.77 1.77 30.26
N VAL A 179 4.20 0.53 30.35
CA VAL A 179 3.41 -0.69 30.21
C VAL A 179 3.84 -1.68 31.26
N ASP A 180 2.89 -2.30 31.96
CA ASP A 180 3.09 -3.39 32.90
C ASP A 180 2.17 -4.55 32.52
N VAL A 181 2.77 -5.70 32.21
CA VAL A 181 2.05 -6.89 31.74
C VAL A 181 1.99 -7.91 32.85
N GLN A 182 0.79 -8.19 33.32
CA GLN A 182 0.47 -9.19 34.32
C GLN A 182 -0.32 -10.35 33.68
N PRO A 183 -0.39 -11.52 34.31
CA PRO A 183 -1.02 -12.70 33.69
C PRO A 183 -2.46 -12.52 33.17
N MET A 184 -3.24 -11.67 33.82
CA MET A 184 -4.65 -11.41 33.46
C MET A 184 -4.95 -9.95 33.17
N GLN A 185 -3.96 -9.08 33.29
CA GLN A 185 -4.14 -7.64 33.15
C GLN A 185 -2.90 -7.02 32.52
N THR A 186 -3.13 -6.02 31.65
CA THR A 186 -2.07 -5.17 31.15
C THR A 186 -2.42 -3.72 31.46
N TYR A 187 -1.50 -3.04 32.10
CA TYR A 187 -1.64 -1.64 32.50
C TYR A 187 -0.82 -0.76 31.59
N TYR A 188 -1.44 0.25 31.03
CA TYR A 188 -0.77 1.28 30.22
C TYR A 188 -0.94 2.64 30.87
N THR A 189 0.10 3.45 30.80
CA THR A 189 0.03 4.87 31.17
C THR A 189 0.45 5.72 29.99
N PHE A 190 -0.32 6.77 29.69
CA PHE A 190 -0.06 7.73 28.62
C PHE A 190 -0.16 9.13 29.16
N THR A 191 0.67 10.04 28.66
CA THR A 191 0.51 11.48 28.84
C THR A 191 -0.24 12.06 27.64
N CYS A 192 -1.35 12.75 27.91
CA CYS A 192 -2.22 13.40 26.91
C CYS A 192 -2.31 14.90 27.23
N GLY A 193 -1.31 15.68 26.82
CA GLY A 193 -1.20 17.08 27.23
C GLY A 193 -1.03 17.20 28.76
N PRO A 194 -1.93 17.92 29.46
CA PRO A 194 -1.86 18.09 30.92
C PRO A 194 -2.43 16.91 31.72
N VAL A 195 -2.86 15.84 31.09
CA VAL A 195 -3.57 14.72 31.74
C VAL A 195 -2.83 13.41 31.52
N ASP A 196 -2.72 12.60 32.59
CA ASP A 196 -2.29 11.22 32.49
C ASP A 196 -3.50 10.29 32.33
N LEU A 197 -3.46 9.47 31.27
CA LEU A 197 -4.45 8.43 31.01
C LEU A 197 -3.89 7.08 31.47
N LYS A 198 -4.62 6.39 32.33
CA LYS A 198 -4.33 5.00 32.71
C LYS A 198 -5.38 4.08 32.09
N LEU A 199 -4.91 3.08 31.36
CA LEU A 199 -5.74 2.04 30.76
C LEU A 199 -5.37 0.69 31.35
N THR A 200 -6.39 -0.10 31.67
CA THR A 200 -6.22 -1.47 32.13
C THR A 200 -7.01 -2.39 31.22
N PHE A 201 -6.34 -3.29 30.55
CA PHE A 201 -6.96 -4.39 29.81
C PHE A 201 -7.00 -5.60 30.72
N THR A 202 -8.18 -6.16 30.91
CA THR A 202 -8.38 -7.34 31.75
C THR A 202 -8.89 -8.48 30.87
N ALA A 203 -8.16 -9.60 30.87
CA ALA A 203 -8.55 -10.85 30.21
C ALA A 203 -8.66 -11.93 31.30
N PRO A 204 -9.79 -12.01 32.01
CA PRO A 204 -9.94 -12.96 33.12
C PRO A 204 -9.88 -14.40 32.59
N MET A 205 -8.96 -15.20 33.12
CA MET A 205 -8.87 -16.63 32.83
C MET A 205 -9.64 -17.42 33.91
N PHE A 206 -10.86 -17.80 33.57
CA PHE A 206 -11.70 -18.65 34.44
C PHE A 206 -11.44 -20.11 34.07
N MET A 207 -10.47 -20.73 34.72
CA MET A 207 -10.06 -22.12 34.44
C MET A 207 -11.20 -23.14 34.62
N ASP A 208 -12.17 -22.82 35.47
CA ASP A 208 -13.34 -23.66 35.77
C ASP A 208 -14.53 -23.42 34.84
N ASN A 209 -14.41 -22.47 33.90
CA ASN A 209 -15.49 -22.14 32.97
C ASN A 209 -14.94 -21.92 31.55
N LEU A 210 -14.98 -23.00 30.76
CA LEU A 210 -14.47 -23.00 29.39
C LEU A 210 -15.25 -22.07 28.46
N ASP A 211 -16.55 -21.86 28.73
CA ASP A 211 -17.38 -20.94 27.92
C ASP A 211 -16.92 -19.48 28.10
N LEU A 212 -16.53 -19.09 29.30
CA LEU A 212 -15.97 -17.77 29.57
C LEU A 212 -14.54 -17.65 29.06
N LEU A 213 -13.75 -18.73 29.20
CA LEU A 213 -12.36 -18.76 28.74
C LEU A 213 -12.26 -18.64 27.20
N SER A 214 -13.20 -19.20 26.47
CA SER A 214 -13.23 -19.19 24.99
C SER A 214 -13.83 -17.91 24.37
N ARG A 215 -14.40 -17.01 25.16
CA ARG A 215 -15.00 -15.78 24.65
C ARG A 215 -13.92 -14.80 24.18
N PRO A 216 -14.01 -14.28 22.96
CA PRO A 216 -13.05 -13.29 22.45
C PRO A 216 -13.39 -11.88 22.96
N VAL A 217 -13.75 -11.74 24.24
CA VAL A 217 -14.15 -10.46 24.84
C VAL A 217 -13.21 -10.14 25.99
N ASN A 218 -12.55 -9.00 25.89
CA ASN A 218 -11.77 -8.41 26.96
C ASN A 218 -12.56 -7.28 27.62
N TYR A 219 -12.44 -7.13 28.94
CA TYR A 219 -13.00 -5.99 29.66
C TYR A 219 -11.94 -4.88 29.72
N ILE A 220 -12.33 -3.67 29.39
CA ILE A 220 -11.47 -2.47 29.40
C ILE A 220 -11.93 -1.54 30.50
#